data_ef26eacdd61c54b8a16a3dcd659e96b2
#
_entry.id   ef26eacdd61c54b8a16a3dcd659e96b2
#
_cell.length_a   1.000
_cell.length_b   1.000
_cell.length_c   1.000
_cell.angle_alpha   90.00
_cell.angle_beta   90.00
_cell.angle_gamma   90.00
#
_symmetry.space_group_name_H-M   'P 1'
#
loop_
_entity.id
_entity.type
_entity.pdbx_description
1 polymer ?
#
loop_
_entity_poly.entity_id
_entity_poly.type
_entity_poly.pdbx_seq_one_letter_code
_entity_poly.pdbx_strand_id
1 'polypeptide(L)'
;VTPRRELTSARDYADQYRRLRGLMRSGQVAEAVSEATWIVYNSETAQQRAQAWLFILQGQISQRAIDKIPNTIDQAGTAVARCRDPRLDGKYHALAAWYYHHHIKSLDFTAQRLVLSSRALRSMTEASQAAVDAWYDLAVILSNCGYQQQAAGALDQCHMLAERAGVTRSSVEGVEIRVRDALLRYYTGDPRACTGLLRQELRRVKPNLHDLDTRELEWVHYALARLSLLGFSEQWSVEHLLPEETSSVEALDLRTMARASRLIAQARGLEALEVLEAREIGDETLGVMEPQHLRSLALVAKGDHAASILAAHATTYALYKQINEFHTIYLASAAALVDHDQLRRAAAGWADRANTDELTGLPNRRRLDAFLAEVEGDGMIAVLDLDGFKAVNDTHGHQAGDAILQRLAALLSSVVRSGDLLARTGGDEFIMVLPGATEYDADAVSERIRIAVAAENWEYSVPGTPVDVSIGWARLASGGNPAQTLWAADQAMYQMKRSRKGLLTPDGVEDFGAVYWQGS
;
A
#
# COMPACT_ATOMS: atom_id res chain seq x y z
N VAL A 1 0.98 -14.78 42.42
CA VAL A 1 0.88 -13.50 41.64
C VAL A 1 2.19 -12.79 41.87
N THR A 2 3.13 -12.97 40.94
CA THR A 2 4.43 -12.26 40.95
C THR A 2 4.20 -10.81 40.50
N PRO A 3 4.76 -9.79 41.17
CA PRO A 3 4.59 -8.40 40.73
C PRO A 3 5.23 -8.19 39.36
N ARG A 4 4.42 -7.78 38.37
CA ARG A 4 4.87 -7.44 37.04
C ARG A 4 5.63 -6.11 37.10
N ARG A 5 6.93 -6.12 36.74
CA ARG A 5 7.80 -4.94 36.68
C ARG A 5 7.28 -3.94 35.63
N GLU A 6 7.35 -2.67 35.95
CA GLU A 6 7.16 -1.56 35.00
C GLU A 6 8.21 -1.63 33.88
N LEU A 7 7.77 -1.45 32.65
CA LEU A 7 8.54 -1.69 31.42
C LEU A 7 9.06 -0.37 30.87
N THR A 8 10.32 -0.06 31.14
CA THR A 8 10.90 1.27 30.85
C THR A 8 12.12 1.25 29.92
N SER A 9 12.54 0.11 29.34
CA SER A 9 13.76 0.05 28.52
C SER A 9 13.62 -0.69 27.18
N ALA A 10 14.52 -0.40 26.22
CA ALA A 10 14.62 -1.12 24.94
C ALA A 10 14.93 -2.64 25.14
N ARG A 11 15.59 -3.01 26.24
CA ARG A 11 15.80 -4.40 26.65
C ARG A 11 14.47 -5.10 26.95
N ASP A 12 13.57 -4.42 27.66
CA ASP A 12 12.26 -4.95 28.01
C ASP A 12 11.40 -5.20 26.75
N TYR A 13 11.51 -4.35 25.72
CA TYR A 13 10.83 -4.56 24.43
C TYR A 13 11.30 -5.84 23.71
N ALA A 14 12.62 -6.05 23.62
CA ALA A 14 13.17 -7.23 22.95
C ALA A 14 12.82 -8.52 23.71
N ASP A 15 12.76 -8.47 25.05
CA ASP A 15 12.38 -9.61 25.89
C ASP A 15 10.89 -9.93 25.76
N GLN A 16 10.02 -8.92 25.71
CA GLN A 16 8.60 -9.08 25.44
C GLN A 16 8.34 -9.70 24.07
N TYR A 17 9.00 -9.17 23.04
CA TYR A 17 8.89 -9.71 21.70
C TYR A 17 9.27 -11.20 21.67
N ARG A 18 10.43 -11.56 22.26
CA ARG A 18 10.90 -12.95 22.34
C ARG A 18 9.90 -13.84 23.06
N ARG A 19 9.31 -13.36 24.15
CA ARG A 19 8.33 -14.10 24.93
C ARG A 19 7.05 -14.34 24.15
N LEU A 20 6.43 -13.30 23.58
CA LEU A 20 5.21 -13.43 22.77
C LEU A 20 5.43 -14.36 21.58
N ARG A 21 6.57 -14.20 20.89
CA ARG A 21 7.00 -15.09 19.81
C ARG A 21 7.14 -16.55 20.28
N GLY A 22 7.75 -16.77 21.44
CA GLY A 22 7.87 -18.10 22.05
C GLY A 22 6.53 -18.75 22.31
N LEU A 23 5.58 -18.03 22.92
CA LEU A 23 4.22 -18.49 23.18
C LEU A 23 3.47 -18.85 21.89
N MET A 24 3.57 -17.99 20.85
CA MET A 24 2.96 -18.28 19.56
C MET A 24 3.53 -19.56 18.92
N ARG A 25 4.84 -19.77 19.00
CA ARG A 25 5.52 -20.95 18.42
C ARG A 25 5.27 -22.25 19.17
N SER A 26 5.12 -22.17 20.48
CA SER A 26 4.78 -23.34 21.31
C SER A 26 3.28 -23.70 21.27
N GLY A 27 2.48 -22.97 20.48
CA GLY A 27 1.03 -23.20 20.39
C GLY A 27 0.21 -22.63 21.56
N GLN A 28 0.84 -21.89 22.48
CA GLN A 28 0.18 -21.23 23.63
C GLN A 28 -0.48 -19.91 23.20
N VAL A 29 -1.28 -19.97 22.14
CA VAL A 29 -1.83 -18.79 21.46
C VAL A 29 -2.73 -17.95 22.39
N ALA A 30 -3.55 -18.60 23.23
CA ALA A 30 -4.46 -17.88 24.15
C ALA A 30 -3.68 -17.06 25.19
N GLU A 31 -2.55 -17.59 25.70
CA GLU A 31 -1.66 -16.89 26.62
C GLU A 31 -0.97 -15.71 25.92
N ALA A 32 -0.49 -15.92 24.69
CA ALA A 32 0.12 -14.86 23.87
C ALA A 32 -0.86 -13.70 23.64
N VAL A 33 -2.11 -13.98 23.26
CA VAL A 33 -3.16 -12.96 23.07
C VAL A 33 -3.47 -12.21 24.38
N SER A 34 -3.56 -12.92 25.50
CA SER A 34 -3.80 -12.31 26.81
C SER A 34 -2.67 -11.37 27.22
N GLU A 35 -1.42 -11.81 27.05
CA GLU A 35 -0.23 -10.99 27.35
C GLU A 35 -0.10 -9.80 26.40
N ALA A 36 -0.31 -9.99 25.11
CA ALA A 36 -0.32 -8.92 24.13
C ALA A 36 -1.42 -7.88 24.43
N THR A 37 -2.61 -8.32 24.86
CA THR A 37 -3.70 -7.42 25.26
C THR A 37 -3.29 -6.56 26.45
N TRP A 38 -2.62 -7.15 27.45
CA TRP A 38 -2.10 -6.40 28.59
C TRP A 38 -1.08 -5.33 28.13
N ILE A 39 -0.18 -5.67 27.18
CA ILE A 39 0.82 -4.74 26.62
C ILE A 39 0.14 -3.55 25.93
N VAL A 40 -0.93 -3.77 25.16
CA VAL A 40 -1.66 -2.69 24.50
C VAL A 40 -2.09 -1.59 25.48
N TYR A 41 -2.56 -1.96 26.66
CA TYR A 41 -3.05 -1.01 27.66
C TYR A 41 -1.98 -0.45 28.61
N ASN A 42 -0.83 -1.12 28.75
CA ASN A 42 0.17 -0.76 29.74
C ASN A 42 1.53 -0.34 29.15
N SER A 43 1.68 -0.32 27.81
CA SER A 43 2.94 0.10 27.17
C SER A 43 3.00 1.62 26.98
N GLU A 44 4.19 2.18 27.17
CA GLU A 44 4.45 3.62 27.00
C GLU A 44 4.68 3.99 25.52
N THR A 45 5.28 3.09 24.73
CA THR A 45 5.68 3.39 23.36
C THR A 45 4.64 2.98 22.31
N ALA A 46 4.53 3.78 21.25
CA ALA A 46 3.66 3.46 20.11
C ALA A 46 4.07 2.14 19.43
N GLN A 47 5.38 1.86 19.38
CA GLN A 47 5.92 0.65 18.75
C GLN A 47 5.55 -0.63 19.50
N GLN A 48 5.61 -0.62 20.84
CA GLN A 48 5.16 -1.75 21.66
C GLN A 48 3.67 -2.03 21.47
N ARG A 49 2.84 -0.97 21.46
CA ARG A 49 1.39 -1.11 21.23
C ARG A 49 1.08 -1.68 19.85
N ALA A 50 1.74 -1.17 18.81
CA ALA A 50 1.54 -1.66 17.45
C ALA A 50 1.95 -3.14 17.33
N GLN A 51 3.10 -3.51 17.87
CA GLN A 51 3.57 -4.89 17.89
C GLN A 51 2.60 -5.81 18.63
N ALA A 52 2.07 -5.38 19.78
CA ALA A 52 1.11 -6.14 20.56
C ALA A 52 -0.21 -6.36 19.80
N TRP A 53 -0.71 -5.33 19.12
CA TRP A 53 -1.89 -5.46 18.24
C TRP A 53 -1.68 -6.49 17.13
N LEU A 54 -0.47 -6.55 16.54
CA LEU A 54 -0.15 -7.55 15.51
C LEU A 54 -0.11 -8.98 16.09
N PHE A 55 0.35 -9.17 17.31
CA PHE A 55 0.28 -10.48 17.99
C PHE A 55 -1.17 -10.88 18.32
N ILE A 56 -2.01 -9.93 18.73
CA ILE A 56 -3.45 -10.17 18.94
C ILE A 56 -4.09 -10.61 17.62
N LEU A 57 -3.84 -9.87 16.53
CA LEU A 57 -4.38 -10.19 15.20
C LEU A 57 -3.93 -11.59 14.73
N GLN A 58 -2.65 -11.89 14.84
CA GLN A 58 -2.09 -13.20 14.49
C GLN A 58 -2.70 -14.33 15.35
N GLY A 59 -2.87 -14.09 16.65
CA GLY A 59 -3.50 -15.04 17.55
C GLY A 59 -4.97 -15.28 17.25
N GLN A 60 -5.73 -14.24 16.90
CA GLN A 60 -7.13 -14.37 16.48
C GLN A 60 -7.28 -15.15 15.17
N ILE A 61 -6.38 -14.93 14.21
CA ILE A 61 -6.30 -15.73 12.99
C ILE A 61 -6.06 -17.20 13.33
N SER A 62 -5.07 -17.49 14.17
CA SER A 62 -4.74 -18.88 14.57
C SER A 62 -5.86 -19.57 15.33
N GLN A 63 -6.68 -18.83 16.08
CA GLN A 63 -7.84 -19.33 16.83
C GLN A 63 -9.15 -19.30 16.04
N ARG A 64 -9.14 -18.79 14.80
CA ARG A 64 -10.36 -18.54 13.99
C ARG A 64 -11.41 -17.69 14.72
N ALA A 65 -10.98 -16.70 15.48
CA ALA A 65 -11.85 -15.75 16.16
C ALA A 65 -12.33 -14.65 15.19
N ILE A 66 -13.02 -15.04 14.12
CA ILE A 66 -13.31 -14.23 12.92
C ILE A 66 -14.03 -12.93 13.26
N ASP A 67 -15.02 -12.97 14.17
CA ASP A 67 -15.83 -11.81 14.56
C ASP A 67 -14.99 -10.68 15.18
N LYS A 68 -13.82 -10.99 15.73
CA LYS A 68 -12.93 -10.03 16.39
C LYS A 68 -11.95 -9.38 15.43
N ILE A 69 -11.64 -10.04 14.32
CA ILE A 69 -10.58 -9.65 13.38
C ILE A 69 -10.79 -8.25 12.78
N PRO A 70 -12.01 -7.86 12.29
CA PRO A 70 -12.20 -6.54 11.68
C PRO A 70 -11.81 -5.39 12.61
N ASN A 71 -12.30 -5.40 13.84
CA ASN A 71 -11.95 -4.37 14.82
C ASN A 71 -10.44 -4.38 15.14
N THR A 72 -9.83 -5.56 15.21
CA THR A 72 -8.38 -5.66 15.49
C THR A 72 -7.54 -5.17 14.31
N ILE A 73 -7.96 -5.38 13.06
CA ILE A 73 -7.33 -4.80 11.87
C ILE A 73 -7.32 -3.28 11.95
N ASP A 74 -8.44 -2.64 12.29
CA ASP A 74 -8.55 -1.19 12.39
C ASP A 74 -7.65 -0.62 13.50
N GLN A 75 -7.66 -1.25 14.68
CA GLN A 75 -6.80 -0.86 15.81
C GLN A 75 -5.31 -1.04 15.48
N ALA A 76 -4.95 -2.19 14.91
CA ALA A 76 -3.57 -2.48 14.49
C ALA A 76 -3.11 -1.50 13.41
N GLY A 77 -3.94 -1.22 12.38
CA GLY A 77 -3.62 -0.28 11.31
C GLY A 77 -3.37 1.13 11.84
N THR A 78 -4.23 1.61 12.76
CA THR A 78 -4.06 2.91 13.42
C THR A 78 -2.77 2.97 14.24
N ALA A 79 -2.45 1.90 14.97
CA ALA A 79 -1.24 1.84 15.79
C ALA A 79 0.02 1.77 14.93
N VAL A 80 0.04 0.96 13.87
CA VAL A 80 1.17 0.79 12.95
C VAL A 80 1.47 2.08 12.19
N ALA A 81 0.45 2.78 11.67
CA ALA A 81 0.61 4.03 10.93
C ALA A 81 1.35 5.13 11.73
N ARG A 82 1.25 5.11 13.06
CA ARG A 82 1.95 6.05 13.96
C ARG A 82 3.42 5.73 14.15
N CYS A 83 3.87 4.52 13.80
CA CYS A 83 5.24 4.06 14.11
C CYS A 83 6.23 4.32 12.98
N ARG A 84 5.77 4.45 11.72
CA ARG A 84 6.62 4.54 10.51
C ARG A 84 7.70 3.44 10.45
N ASP A 85 7.38 2.24 10.94
CA ASP A 85 8.28 1.07 10.96
C ASP A 85 7.88 0.11 9.84
N PRO A 86 8.72 -0.08 8.80
CA PRO A 86 8.40 -0.95 7.67
C PRO A 86 8.15 -2.42 8.06
N ARG A 87 8.72 -2.91 9.18
CA ARG A 87 8.50 -4.28 9.67
C ARG A 87 7.08 -4.46 10.15
N LEU A 88 6.59 -3.51 10.97
CA LEU A 88 5.23 -3.52 11.50
C LEU A 88 4.22 -3.33 10.37
N ASP A 89 4.52 -2.42 9.45
CA ASP A 89 3.67 -2.14 8.28
C ASP A 89 3.55 -3.37 7.37
N GLY A 90 4.68 -4.01 7.05
CA GLY A 90 4.71 -5.23 6.26
C GLY A 90 3.93 -6.37 6.92
N LYS A 91 4.16 -6.64 8.21
CA LYS A 91 3.43 -7.66 8.96
C LYS A 91 1.93 -7.36 9.04
N TYR A 92 1.55 -6.12 9.30
CA TYR A 92 0.15 -5.69 9.30
C TYR A 92 -0.54 -6.01 7.97
N HIS A 93 0.06 -5.59 6.88
CA HIS A 93 -0.51 -5.82 5.57
C HIS A 93 -0.59 -7.31 5.20
N ALA A 94 0.39 -8.12 5.58
CA ALA A 94 0.33 -9.57 5.39
C ALA A 94 -0.85 -10.18 6.15
N LEU A 95 -0.98 -9.92 7.45
CA LEU A 95 -2.07 -10.46 8.27
C LEU A 95 -3.46 -9.98 7.79
N ALA A 96 -3.58 -8.72 7.39
CA ALA A 96 -4.81 -8.20 6.81
C ALA A 96 -5.16 -8.89 5.48
N ALA A 97 -4.15 -9.20 4.62
CA ALA A 97 -4.37 -9.91 3.37
C ALA A 97 -5.01 -11.29 3.60
N TRP A 98 -4.58 -12.02 4.64
CA TRP A 98 -5.17 -13.31 5.00
C TRP A 98 -6.69 -13.17 5.24
N TYR A 99 -7.12 -12.16 6.02
CA TYR A 99 -8.53 -11.93 6.30
C TYR A 99 -9.33 -11.58 5.05
N TYR A 100 -8.80 -10.69 4.22
CA TYR A 100 -9.46 -10.32 2.96
C TYR A 100 -9.58 -11.50 2.00
N HIS A 101 -8.59 -12.41 1.97
CA HIS A 101 -8.62 -13.60 1.13
C HIS A 101 -9.65 -14.61 1.59
N HIS A 102 -9.61 -15.01 2.86
CA HIS A 102 -10.39 -16.14 3.36
C HIS A 102 -11.82 -15.78 3.76
N HIS A 103 -12.06 -14.57 4.26
CA HIS A 103 -13.38 -14.19 4.81
C HIS A 103 -14.13 -13.17 3.97
N ILE A 104 -13.46 -12.14 3.48
CA ILE A 104 -14.09 -11.15 2.58
C ILE A 104 -14.13 -11.68 1.14
N LYS A 105 -13.22 -12.61 0.79
CA LYS A 105 -13.05 -13.18 -0.55
C LYS A 105 -12.83 -12.11 -1.62
N SER A 106 -12.10 -11.05 -1.28
CA SER A 106 -11.75 -9.97 -2.19
C SER A 106 -10.32 -10.12 -2.69
N LEU A 107 -10.17 -10.46 -3.97
CA LEU A 107 -8.86 -10.62 -4.60
C LEU A 107 -8.10 -9.30 -4.69
N ASP A 108 -8.80 -8.18 -4.93
CA ASP A 108 -8.17 -6.85 -5.05
C ASP A 108 -7.57 -6.41 -3.74
N PHE A 109 -8.36 -6.43 -2.65
CA PHE A 109 -7.83 -6.06 -1.35
C PHE A 109 -6.72 -7.02 -0.90
N THR A 110 -6.85 -8.33 -1.20
CA THR A 110 -5.79 -9.31 -0.93
C THR A 110 -4.51 -8.94 -1.67
N ALA A 111 -4.58 -8.77 -2.99
CA ALA A 111 -3.42 -8.45 -3.82
C ALA A 111 -2.80 -7.10 -3.42
N GLN A 112 -3.61 -6.08 -3.21
CA GLN A 112 -3.15 -4.77 -2.74
C GLN A 112 -2.37 -4.88 -1.43
N ARG A 113 -2.91 -5.60 -0.44
CA ARG A 113 -2.27 -5.78 0.87
C ARG A 113 -0.97 -6.58 0.75
N LEU A 114 -0.92 -7.64 -0.05
CA LEU A 114 0.31 -8.42 -0.27
C LEU A 114 1.39 -7.59 -0.97
N VAL A 115 1.03 -6.75 -1.94
CA VAL A 115 1.96 -5.82 -2.59
C VAL A 115 2.48 -4.77 -1.62
N LEU A 116 1.61 -4.17 -0.78
CA LEU A 116 2.02 -3.21 0.24
C LEU A 116 2.95 -3.84 1.26
N SER A 117 2.64 -5.06 1.74
CA SER A 117 3.51 -5.83 2.63
C SER A 117 4.90 -6.04 2.01
N SER A 118 4.95 -6.58 0.79
CA SER A 118 6.22 -6.83 0.08
C SER A 118 7.03 -5.54 -0.12
N ARG A 119 6.36 -4.42 -0.46
CA ARG A 119 7.01 -3.12 -0.64
C ARG A 119 7.59 -2.59 0.67
N ALA A 120 6.82 -2.64 1.75
CA ALA A 120 7.28 -2.21 3.08
C ALA A 120 8.50 -3.02 3.52
N LEU A 121 8.43 -4.37 3.43
CA LEU A 121 9.54 -5.24 3.83
C LEU A 121 10.80 -5.06 2.96
N ARG A 122 10.67 -4.79 1.66
CA ARG A 122 11.81 -4.48 0.78
C ARG A 122 12.49 -3.16 1.09
N SER A 123 11.80 -2.21 1.71
CA SER A 123 12.38 -0.93 2.10
C SER A 123 13.26 -1.01 3.35
N MET A 124 13.28 -2.17 4.04
CA MET A 124 14.11 -2.36 5.22
C MET A 124 15.59 -2.48 4.87
N THR A 125 16.41 -1.82 5.66
CA THR A 125 17.88 -1.88 5.57
C THR A 125 18.52 -2.72 6.67
N GLU A 126 17.83 -2.88 7.80
CA GLU A 126 18.33 -3.57 8.99
C GLU A 126 17.90 -5.04 9.01
N ALA A 127 18.86 -5.93 9.27
CA ALA A 127 18.61 -7.35 9.49
C ALA A 127 18.43 -7.58 10.99
N SER A 128 17.23 -8.04 11.39
CA SER A 128 16.90 -8.36 12.79
C SER A 128 15.95 -9.56 12.84
N GLN A 129 15.83 -10.20 14.03
CA GLN A 129 14.87 -11.29 14.21
C GLN A 129 13.43 -10.89 13.82
N ALA A 130 13.01 -9.67 14.16
CA ALA A 130 11.67 -9.20 13.84
C ALA A 130 11.47 -8.98 12.32
N ALA A 131 12.53 -8.60 11.59
CA ALA A 131 12.50 -8.50 10.14
C ALA A 131 12.40 -9.90 9.48
N VAL A 132 13.14 -10.86 10.00
CA VAL A 132 13.08 -12.27 9.58
C VAL A 132 11.67 -12.84 9.77
N ASP A 133 11.08 -12.61 10.95
CA ASP A 133 9.72 -13.09 11.26
C ASP A 133 8.67 -12.42 10.37
N ALA A 134 8.82 -11.12 10.04
CA ALA A 134 7.89 -10.42 9.17
C ALA A 134 7.92 -10.96 7.71
N TRP A 135 9.10 -11.29 7.18
CA TRP A 135 9.24 -11.95 5.88
C TRP A 135 8.69 -13.37 5.89
N TYR A 136 8.88 -14.11 7.00
CA TYR A 136 8.33 -15.44 7.18
C TYR A 136 6.80 -15.41 7.20
N ASP A 137 6.19 -14.49 7.96
CA ASP A 137 4.75 -14.30 7.99
C ASP A 137 4.20 -13.99 6.60
N LEU A 138 4.87 -13.10 5.83
CA LEU A 138 4.48 -12.83 4.44
C LEU A 138 4.55 -14.08 3.56
N ALA A 139 5.62 -14.89 3.69
CA ALA A 139 5.79 -16.11 2.91
C ALA A 139 4.67 -17.14 3.21
N VAL A 140 4.35 -17.33 4.49
CA VAL A 140 3.25 -18.20 4.93
C VAL A 140 1.92 -17.72 4.38
N ILE A 141 1.62 -16.43 4.48
CA ILE A 141 0.34 -15.87 4.01
C ILE A 141 0.23 -15.93 2.49
N LEU A 142 1.31 -15.66 1.75
CA LEU A 142 1.34 -15.86 0.30
C LEU A 142 1.00 -17.31 -0.07
N SER A 143 1.58 -18.28 0.66
CA SER A 143 1.31 -19.71 0.45
C SER A 143 -0.14 -20.05 0.75
N ASN A 144 -0.70 -19.56 1.85
CA ASN A 144 -2.10 -19.78 2.23
C ASN A 144 -3.09 -19.16 1.22
N CYS A 145 -2.72 -18.04 0.61
CA CYS A 145 -3.52 -17.42 -0.46
C CYS A 145 -3.29 -18.04 -1.85
N GLY A 146 -2.49 -19.10 -1.97
CA GLY A 146 -2.25 -19.81 -3.24
C GLY A 146 -1.13 -19.24 -4.11
N TYR A 147 -0.41 -18.19 -3.67
CA TYR A 147 0.70 -17.57 -4.41
C TYR A 147 2.04 -18.28 -4.15
N GLN A 148 2.15 -19.56 -4.52
CA GLN A 148 3.27 -20.43 -4.13
C GLN A 148 4.64 -19.93 -4.62
N GLN A 149 4.71 -19.42 -5.87
CA GLN A 149 5.96 -18.90 -6.42
C GLN A 149 6.46 -17.67 -5.65
N GLN A 150 5.55 -16.76 -5.30
CA GLN A 150 5.85 -15.56 -4.50
C GLN A 150 6.18 -15.93 -3.05
N ALA A 151 5.53 -16.95 -2.51
CA ALA A 151 5.82 -17.50 -1.19
C ALA A 151 7.25 -18.05 -1.10
N ALA A 152 7.68 -18.81 -2.10
CA ALA A 152 9.04 -19.32 -2.19
C ALA A 152 10.07 -18.17 -2.25
N GLY A 153 9.83 -17.14 -3.07
CA GLY A 153 10.69 -15.97 -3.13
C GLY A 153 10.75 -15.16 -1.82
N ALA A 154 9.63 -15.05 -1.09
CA ALA A 154 9.61 -14.40 0.21
C ALA A 154 10.36 -15.24 1.28
N LEU A 155 10.26 -16.58 1.21
CA LEU A 155 11.02 -17.48 2.07
C LEU A 155 12.53 -17.39 1.81
N ASP A 156 12.96 -17.26 0.55
CA ASP A 156 14.37 -17.07 0.22
C ASP A 156 14.90 -15.74 0.78
N GLN A 157 14.11 -14.66 0.73
CA GLN A 157 14.46 -13.37 1.38
C GLN A 157 14.56 -13.52 2.90
N CYS A 158 13.61 -14.27 3.51
CA CYS A 158 13.64 -14.58 4.92
C CYS A 158 14.96 -15.29 5.32
N HIS A 159 15.36 -16.31 4.55
CA HIS A 159 16.60 -17.07 4.81
C HIS A 159 17.85 -16.20 4.67
N MET A 160 17.94 -15.36 3.62
CA MET A 160 19.05 -14.42 3.45
C MET A 160 19.15 -13.43 4.61
N LEU A 161 18.02 -12.94 5.11
CA LEU A 161 17.99 -12.03 6.26
C LEU A 161 18.37 -12.75 7.55
N ALA A 162 17.94 -14.02 7.75
CA ALA A 162 18.30 -14.83 8.90
C ALA A 162 19.82 -15.03 8.99
N GLU A 163 20.49 -15.34 7.88
CA GLU A 163 21.95 -15.45 7.80
C GLU A 163 22.63 -14.12 8.19
N ARG A 164 22.16 -12.99 7.65
CA ARG A 164 22.71 -11.66 7.96
C ARG A 164 22.47 -11.22 9.41
N ALA A 165 21.35 -11.64 10.02
CA ALA A 165 20.98 -11.31 11.38
C ALA A 165 21.60 -12.29 12.42
N GLY A 166 22.32 -13.34 12.00
CA GLY A 166 22.81 -14.39 12.89
C GLY A 166 21.68 -15.21 13.53
N VAL A 167 20.51 -15.25 12.89
CA VAL A 167 19.35 -16.02 13.34
C VAL A 167 19.49 -17.45 12.84
N THR A 168 19.25 -18.42 13.72
CA THR A 168 19.27 -19.84 13.35
C THR A 168 18.20 -20.12 12.29
N ARG A 169 18.60 -20.70 11.17
CA ARG A 169 17.73 -21.04 10.04
C ARG A 169 16.59 -21.97 10.43
N SER A 170 16.84 -22.89 11.38
CA SER A 170 15.85 -23.81 11.95
C SER A 170 14.61 -23.11 12.51
N SER A 171 14.70 -21.82 12.79
CA SER A 171 13.57 -21.05 13.28
C SER A 171 12.60 -20.57 12.20
N VAL A 172 12.92 -20.75 10.92
CA VAL A 172 12.15 -20.28 9.75
C VAL A 172 12.31 -21.21 8.56
N GLU A 173 12.16 -22.51 8.81
CA GLU A 173 12.42 -23.54 7.79
C GLU A 173 11.45 -23.50 6.61
N GLY A 174 10.18 -23.21 6.84
CA GLY A 174 9.16 -23.10 5.80
C GLY A 174 8.70 -24.45 5.26
N VAL A 175 8.65 -25.50 6.10
CA VAL A 175 8.16 -26.84 5.73
C VAL A 175 6.78 -26.78 5.14
N GLU A 176 5.88 -25.97 5.74
CA GLU A 176 4.54 -25.72 5.25
C GLU A 176 4.53 -25.29 3.78
N ILE A 177 5.31 -24.29 3.42
CA ILE A 177 5.35 -23.70 2.07
C ILE A 177 5.81 -24.75 1.07
N ARG A 178 6.82 -25.56 1.42
CA ARG A 178 7.37 -26.59 0.54
C ARG A 178 6.46 -27.78 0.40
N VAL A 179 5.75 -28.18 1.46
CA VAL A 179 4.74 -29.24 1.40
C VAL A 179 3.56 -28.82 0.53
N ARG A 180 3.07 -27.59 0.67
CA ARG A 180 2.01 -27.04 -0.19
C ARG A 180 2.42 -26.98 -1.66
N ASP A 181 3.67 -26.56 -1.96
CA ASP A 181 4.19 -26.57 -3.33
C ASP A 181 4.26 -28.01 -3.89
N ALA A 182 4.71 -28.97 -3.09
CA ALA A 182 4.73 -30.37 -3.49
C ALA A 182 3.32 -30.90 -3.80
N LEU A 183 2.32 -30.59 -2.97
CA LEU A 183 0.93 -30.98 -3.22
C LEU A 183 0.35 -30.31 -4.46
N LEU A 184 0.71 -29.05 -4.72
CA LEU A 184 0.31 -28.38 -5.95
C LEU A 184 0.79 -29.12 -7.18
N ARG A 185 2.04 -29.64 -7.18
CA ARG A 185 2.56 -30.49 -8.28
C ARG A 185 1.74 -31.76 -8.44
N TYR A 186 1.33 -32.39 -7.35
CA TYR A 186 0.46 -33.55 -7.41
C TYR A 186 -0.88 -33.23 -8.11
N TYR A 187 -1.54 -32.15 -7.71
CA TYR A 187 -2.84 -31.74 -8.28
C TYR A 187 -2.75 -31.20 -9.71
N THR A 188 -1.58 -30.73 -10.12
CA THR A 188 -1.32 -30.31 -11.51
C THR A 188 -0.87 -31.47 -12.42
N GLY A 189 -0.93 -32.74 -11.93
CA GLY A 189 -0.69 -33.93 -12.72
C GLY A 189 0.75 -34.46 -12.70
N ASP A 190 1.60 -33.95 -11.79
CA ASP A 190 2.98 -34.44 -11.63
C ASP A 190 3.23 -35.06 -10.23
N PRO A 191 2.73 -36.28 -9.97
CA PRO A 191 2.95 -36.99 -8.72
C PRO A 191 4.41 -37.37 -8.48
N ARG A 192 5.25 -37.44 -9.53
CA ARG A 192 6.68 -37.70 -9.39
C ARG A 192 7.41 -36.51 -8.81
N ALA A 193 7.12 -35.31 -9.32
CA ALA A 193 7.66 -34.09 -8.77
C ALA A 193 7.21 -33.91 -7.30
N CYS A 194 5.93 -34.15 -6.98
CA CYS A 194 5.44 -34.13 -5.61
C CYS A 194 6.27 -35.01 -4.69
N THR A 195 6.44 -36.30 -5.07
CA THR A 195 7.23 -37.27 -4.31
C THR A 195 8.69 -36.79 -4.12
N GLY A 196 9.29 -36.27 -5.20
CA GLY A 196 10.65 -35.75 -5.20
C GLY A 196 10.81 -34.60 -4.20
N LEU A 197 9.91 -33.62 -4.25
CA LEU A 197 9.94 -32.44 -3.35
C LEU A 197 9.69 -32.83 -1.88
N LEU A 198 8.69 -33.67 -1.60
CA LEU A 198 8.45 -34.16 -0.23
C LEU A 198 9.68 -34.88 0.35
N ARG A 199 10.30 -35.78 -0.44
CA ARG A 199 11.51 -36.49 0.00
C ARG A 199 12.72 -35.56 0.17
N GLN A 200 12.86 -34.58 -0.68
CA GLN A 200 13.91 -33.56 -0.56
C GLN A 200 13.74 -32.78 0.73
N GLU A 201 12.53 -32.33 1.02
CA GLU A 201 12.21 -31.56 2.21
C GLU A 201 12.44 -32.39 3.49
N LEU A 202 11.89 -33.58 3.54
CA LEU A 202 12.07 -34.49 4.69
C LEU A 202 13.53 -34.81 4.97
N ARG A 203 14.36 -35.01 3.92
CA ARG A 203 15.81 -35.19 4.09
C ARG A 203 16.50 -33.93 4.63
N ARG A 204 16.03 -32.76 4.22
CA ARG A 204 16.59 -31.48 4.64
C ARG A 204 16.34 -31.21 6.12
N VAL A 205 15.14 -31.48 6.61
CA VAL A 205 14.75 -31.17 8.00
C VAL A 205 15.15 -32.27 9.00
N LYS A 206 15.32 -33.50 8.55
CA LYS A 206 15.61 -34.65 9.42
C LYS A 206 16.77 -34.46 10.39
N PRO A 207 17.92 -33.85 10.04
CA PRO A 207 19.04 -33.63 10.96
C PRO A 207 18.71 -32.67 12.12
N ASN A 208 17.72 -31.79 11.92
CA ASN A 208 17.44 -30.65 12.81
C ASN A 208 16.00 -30.71 13.39
N LEU A 209 15.41 -31.89 13.53
CA LEU A 209 14.02 -32.05 13.99
C LEU A 209 13.74 -31.42 15.36
N HIS A 210 14.73 -31.47 16.28
CA HIS A 210 14.59 -30.91 17.62
C HIS A 210 14.62 -29.35 17.63
N ASP A 211 15.06 -28.73 16.54
CA ASP A 211 15.12 -27.27 16.41
C ASP A 211 13.85 -26.70 15.76
N LEU A 212 13.01 -27.59 15.18
CA LEU A 212 11.74 -27.17 14.59
C LEU A 212 10.73 -26.82 15.68
N ASP A 213 9.89 -25.83 15.39
CA ASP A 213 8.75 -25.55 16.26
C ASP A 213 7.61 -26.57 16.03
N THR A 214 6.65 -26.56 16.96
CA THR A 214 5.52 -27.52 16.92
C THR A 214 4.76 -27.47 15.60
N ARG A 215 4.58 -26.29 15.02
CA ARG A 215 3.85 -26.12 13.76
C ARG A 215 4.60 -26.77 12.60
N GLU A 216 5.89 -26.53 12.49
CA GLU A 216 6.75 -27.14 11.46
C GLU A 216 6.77 -28.69 11.61
N LEU A 217 6.79 -29.20 12.83
CA LEU A 217 6.73 -30.64 13.12
C LEU A 217 5.40 -31.27 12.69
N GLU A 218 4.27 -30.57 12.83
CA GLU A 218 2.96 -31.03 12.32
C GLU A 218 2.97 -31.18 10.79
N TRP A 219 3.61 -30.24 10.09
CA TRP A 219 3.76 -30.31 8.64
C TRP A 219 4.69 -31.45 8.21
N VAL A 220 5.78 -31.72 8.97
CA VAL A 220 6.64 -32.88 8.76
C VAL A 220 5.87 -34.18 8.98
N HIS A 221 5.05 -34.26 10.04
CA HIS A 221 4.19 -35.41 10.33
C HIS A 221 3.24 -35.71 9.16
N TYR A 222 2.57 -34.66 8.67
CA TYR A 222 1.67 -34.78 7.51
C TYR A 222 2.43 -35.20 6.25
N ALA A 223 3.58 -34.59 5.95
CA ALA A 223 4.40 -34.93 4.78
C ALA A 223 4.85 -36.40 4.77
N LEU A 224 5.24 -36.95 5.92
CA LEU A 224 5.58 -38.37 6.08
C LEU A 224 4.39 -39.27 5.78
N ALA A 225 3.21 -38.94 6.31
CA ALA A 225 1.99 -39.69 6.06
C ALA A 225 1.57 -39.63 4.58
N ARG A 226 1.67 -38.44 3.98
CA ARG A 226 1.35 -38.26 2.57
C ARG A 226 2.30 -38.98 1.65
N LEU A 227 3.59 -39.06 2.00
CA LEU A 227 4.58 -39.82 1.26
C LEU A 227 4.28 -41.35 1.34
N SER A 228 3.83 -41.85 2.51
CA SER A 228 3.39 -43.25 2.65
C SER A 228 2.23 -43.57 1.72
N LEU A 229 1.29 -42.68 1.55
CA LEU A 229 0.16 -42.84 0.62
C LEU A 229 0.62 -42.87 -0.84
N LEU A 230 1.73 -42.23 -1.18
CA LEU A 230 2.36 -42.29 -2.51
C LEU A 230 3.24 -43.54 -2.73
N GLY A 231 3.24 -44.51 -1.78
CA GLY A 231 3.97 -45.75 -1.86
C GLY A 231 5.43 -45.70 -1.35
N PHE A 232 5.80 -44.62 -0.64
CA PHE A 232 7.14 -44.48 -0.09
C PHE A 232 7.10 -44.42 1.44
N SER A 233 7.74 -45.38 2.10
CA SER A 233 7.83 -45.44 3.57
C SER A 233 9.17 -44.93 4.06
N GLU A 234 9.15 -43.98 4.98
CA GLU A 234 10.32 -43.54 5.73
C GLU A 234 10.38 -44.29 7.08
N GLN A 235 11.59 -44.71 7.49
CA GLN A 235 11.78 -45.48 8.73
C GLN A 235 11.88 -44.61 10.00
N TRP A 236 11.31 -43.41 10.01
CA TRP A 236 11.31 -42.48 11.11
C TRP A 236 9.98 -41.74 11.25
N SER A 237 9.70 -41.23 12.44
CA SER A 237 8.48 -40.53 12.79
C SER A 237 8.83 -39.32 13.68
N VAL A 238 7.94 -38.34 13.71
CA VAL A 238 8.01 -37.16 14.58
C VAL A 238 6.91 -37.15 15.65
N GLU A 239 6.08 -38.18 15.72
CA GLU A 239 4.93 -38.22 16.63
C GLU A 239 5.32 -38.03 18.09
N HIS A 240 6.50 -38.57 18.49
CA HIS A 240 7.04 -38.43 19.83
C HIS A 240 7.51 -37.00 20.18
N LEU A 241 7.64 -36.13 19.20
CA LEU A 241 8.00 -34.71 19.36
C LEU A 241 6.78 -33.81 19.40
N LEU A 242 5.60 -34.31 19.03
CA LEU A 242 4.35 -33.55 19.00
C LEU A 242 3.70 -33.57 20.39
N PRO A 243 3.05 -32.45 20.80
CA PRO A 243 2.27 -32.43 22.03
C PRO A 243 1.06 -33.37 21.91
N GLU A 244 0.69 -34.05 23.00
CA GLU A 244 -0.48 -34.94 23.02
C GLU A 244 -1.76 -34.17 22.69
N GLU A 245 -1.94 -32.99 23.27
CA GLU A 245 -3.08 -32.10 23.05
C GLU A 245 -2.66 -30.83 22.30
N THR A 246 -3.54 -30.36 21.42
CA THR A 246 -3.37 -29.08 20.72
C THR A 246 -4.71 -28.38 20.58
N SER A 247 -4.70 -27.05 20.75
CA SER A 247 -5.85 -26.17 20.44
C SER A 247 -5.76 -25.58 19.03
N SER A 248 -4.69 -25.84 18.31
CA SER A 248 -4.51 -25.36 16.93
C SER A 248 -5.39 -26.16 15.97
N VAL A 249 -6.31 -25.47 15.31
CA VAL A 249 -7.20 -26.10 14.31
C VAL A 249 -6.39 -26.65 13.14
N GLU A 250 -5.36 -25.93 12.67
CA GLU A 250 -4.44 -26.39 11.63
C GLU A 250 -3.75 -27.69 12.01
N ALA A 251 -3.22 -27.80 13.23
CA ALA A 251 -2.58 -29.02 13.72
C ALA A 251 -3.55 -30.19 13.77
N LEU A 252 -4.80 -29.96 14.25
CA LEU A 252 -5.83 -30.99 14.28
C LEU A 252 -6.21 -31.45 12.87
N ASP A 253 -6.30 -30.55 11.91
CA ASP A 253 -6.57 -30.87 10.50
C ASP A 253 -5.44 -31.74 9.90
N LEU A 254 -4.19 -31.30 10.10
CA LEU A 254 -3.00 -32.03 9.62
C LEU A 254 -2.93 -33.45 10.22
N ARG A 255 -3.15 -33.59 11.53
CA ARG A 255 -3.16 -34.90 12.22
C ARG A 255 -4.27 -35.81 11.69
N THR A 256 -5.48 -35.26 11.48
CA THR A 256 -6.62 -36.00 10.93
C THR A 256 -6.29 -36.52 9.53
N MET A 257 -5.78 -35.67 8.65
CA MET A 257 -5.40 -36.05 7.29
C MET A 257 -4.17 -36.97 7.25
N ALA A 258 -3.20 -36.82 8.15
CA ALA A 258 -2.06 -37.71 8.28
C ALA A 258 -2.49 -39.12 8.69
N ARG A 259 -3.38 -39.23 9.69
CA ARG A 259 -3.95 -40.52 10.13
C ARG A 259 -4.73 -41.19 9.01
N ALA A 260 -5.61 -40.46 8.34
CA ALA A 260 -6.36 -40.98 7.18
C ALA A 260 -5.42 -41.46 6.07
N SER A 261 -4.38 -40.68 5.72
CA SER A 261 -3.38 -41.05 4.70
C SER A 261 -2.69 -42.37 5.01
N ARG A 262 -2.29 -42.60 6.27
CA ARG A 262 -1.67 -43.86 6.70
C ARG A 262 -2.64 -45.03 6.65
N LEU A 263 -3.89 -44.83 7.08
CA LEU A 263 -4.92 -45.88 7.03
C LEU A 263 -5.25 -46.28 5.56
N ILE A 264 -5.31 -45.32 4.66
CA ILE A 264 -5.50 -45.58 3.23
C ILE A 264 -4.31 -46.36 2.68
N ALA A 265 -3.09 -45.99 2.99
CA ALA A 265 -1.87 -46.70 2.59
C ALA A 265 -1.83 -48.14 3.10
N GLN A 266 -2.51 -48.45 4.22
CA GLN A 266 -2.69 -49.79 4.79
C GLN A 266 -3.93 -50.55 4.26
N ALA A 267 -4.63 -50.00 3.26
CA ALA A 267 -5.89 -50.54 2.73
C ALA A 267 -7.05 -50.58 3.79
N ARG A 268 -7.00 -49.76 4.85
CA ARG A 268 -8.00 -49.67 5.91
C ARG A 268 -8.99 -48.52 5.61
N GLY A 269 -9.66 -48.62 4.46
CA GLY A 269 -10.49 -47.51 3.93
C GLY A 269 -11.68 -47.12 4.83
N LEU A 270 -12.32 -48.09 5.51
CA LEU A 270 -13.45 -47.80 6.41
C LEU A 270 -12.99 -46.91 7.58
N GLU A 271 -11.93 -47.29 8.23
CA GLU A 271 -11.38 -46.51 9.36
C GLU A 271 -10.85 -45.14 8.94
N ALA A 272 -10.33 -45.03 7.71
CA ALA A 272 -9.91 -43.75 7.17
C ALA A 272 -11.13 -42.82 6.97
N LEU A 273 -12.28 -43.32 6.51
CA LEU A 273 -13.51 -42.55 6.39
C LEU A 273 -14.03 -42.11 7.76
N GLU A 274 -14.06 -42.99 8.75
CA GLU A 274 -14.44 -42.64 10.14
C GLU A 274 -13.60 -41.51 10.69
N VAL A 275 -12.28 -41.54 10.44
CA VAL A 275 -11.37 -40.44 10.89
C VAL A 275 -11.67 -39.13 10.15
N LEU A 276 -11.93 -39.15 8.83
CA LEU A 276 -12.23 -37.96 8.04
C LEU A 276 -13.62 -37.35 8.33
N GLU A 277 -14.56 -38.19 8.81
CA GLU A 277 -15.93 -37.78 9.13
C GLU A 277 -16.11 -37.35 10.60
N ALA A 278 -15.18 -37.74 11.48
CA ALA A 278 -15.21 -37.41 12.92
C ALA A 278 -15.19 -35.92 13.23
N ARG A 279 -14.69 -35.10 12.30
CA ARG A 279 -14.65 -33.64 12.42
C ARG A 279 -14.67 -32.96 11.05
N GLU A 280 -15.14 -31.72 11.01
CA GLU A 280 -15.02 -30.89 9.85
C GLU A 280 -13.57 -30.39 9.69
N ILE A 281 -12.99 -30.62 8.51
CA ILE A 281 -11.64 -30.14 8.13
C ILE A 281 -11.82 -28.85 7.36
N GLY A 282 -11.17 -27.78 7.83
CA GLY A 282 -11.26 -26.47 7.18
C GLY A 282 -10.48 -26.40 5.87
N ASP A 283 -10.98 -25.56 4.96
CA ASP A 283 -10.33 -25.31 3.66
C ASP A 283 -9.07 -24.44 3.77
N GLU A 284 -8.85 -23.79 4.90
CA GLU A 284 -7.71 -22.89 5.11
C GLU A 284 -6.37 -23.64 5.28
N THR A 285 -6.39 -24.90 5.75
CA THR A 285 -5.18 -25.69 6.01
C THR A 285 -4.54 -26.18 4.73
N LEU A 286 -5.28 -26.94 3.90
CA LEU A 286 -4.80 -27.51 2.63
C LEU A 286 -5.81 -27.35 1.50
N GLY A 287 -6.70 -26.38 1.60
CA GLY A 287 -7.78 -26.18 0.63
C GLY A 287 -8.84 -27.28 0.69
N VAL A 288 -9.87 -27.13 -0.13
CA VAL A 288 -10.97 -28.12 -0.24
C VAL A 288 -10.55 -29.42 -0.91
N MET A 289 -9.45 -29.41 -1.66
CA MET A 289 -8.99 -30.52 -2.49
C MET A 289 -8.50 -31.71 -1.68
N GLU A 290 -7.59 -31.47 -0.74
CA GLU A 290 -6.90 -32.55 -0.03
C GLU A 290 -7.85 -33.42 0.80
N PRO A 291 -8.76 -32.87 1.62
CA PRO A 291 -9.72 -33.66 2.37
C PRO A 291 -10.63 -34.52 1.48
N GLN A 292 -11.12 -33.94 0.37
CA GLN A 292 -12.02 -34.64 -0.55
C GLN A 292 -11.29 -35.73 -1.34
N HIS A 293 -10.04 -35.47 -1.74
CA HIS A 293 -9.19 -36.46 -2.39
C HIS A 293 -8.91 -37.65 -1.46
N LEU A 294 -8.58 -37.39 -0.19
CA LEU A 294 -8.40 -38.46 0.79
C LEU A 294 -9.67 -39.28 1.00
N ARG A 295 -10.86 -38.66 1.02
CA ARG A 295 -12.14 -39.38 1.05
C ARG A 295 -12.32 -40.31 -0.17
N SER A 296 -12.03 -39.81 -1.36
CA SER A 296 -12.12 -40.64 -2.59
C SER A 296 -11.19 -41.84 -2.52
N LEU A 297 -9.94 -41.65 -2.08
CA LEU A 297 -8.97 -42.73 -1.92
C LEU A 297 -9.36 -43.70 -0.80
N ALA A 298 -9.95 -43.25 0.30
CA ALA A 298 -10.47 -44.12 1.35
C ALA A 298 -11.61 -45.01 0.87
N LEU A 299 -12.50 -44.48 0.02
CA LEU A 299 -13.56 -45.27 -0.63
C LEU A 299 -13.01 -46.33 -1.58
N VAL A 300 -11.95 -46.00 -2.36
CA VAL A 300 -11.23 -47.01 -3.17
C VAL A 300 -10.64 -48.09 -2.27
N ALA A 301 -9.97 -47.73 -1.20
CA ALA A 301 -9.36 -48.66 -0.26
C ALA A 301 -10.41 -49.53 0.48
N LYS A 302 -11.62 -49.06 0.65
CA LYS A 302 -12.79 -49.80 1.16
C LYS A 302 -13.36 -50.79 0.11
N GLY A 303 -13.05 -50.59 -1.17
CA GLY A 303 -13.64 -51.36 -2.29
C GLY A 303 -14.94 -50.78 -2.84
N ASP A 304 -15.33 -49.57 -2.41
CA ASP A 304 -16.53 -48.87 -2.88
C ASP A 304 -16.20 -47.94 -4.04
N HIS A 305 -15.97 -48.51 -5.19
CA HIS A 305 -15.56 -47.75 -6.39
C HIS A 305 -16.66 -46.82 -6.90
N ALA A 306 -17.93 -47.17 -6.73
CA ALA A 306 -19.04 -46.31 -7.15
C ALA A 306 -19.09 -45.02 -6.30
N ALA A 307 -19.00 -45.13 -4.96
CA ALA A 307 -18.95 -43.99 -4.07
C ALA A 307 -17.65 -43.16 -4.26
N SER A 308 -16.53 -43.81 -4.60
CA SER A 308 -15.27 -43.12 -4.92
C SER A 308 -15.41 -42.18 -6.14
N ILE A 309 -16.08 -42.66 -7.21
CA ILE A 309 -16.34 -41.85 -8.40
C ILE A 309 -17.21 -40.64 -8.04
N LEU A 310 -18.25 -40.84 -7.23
CA LEU A 310 -19.10 -39.73 -6.76
C LEU A 310 -18.33 -38.73 -5.91
N ALA A 311 -17.44 -39.18 -5.03
CA ALA A 311 -16.57 -38.32 -4.24
C ALA A 311 -15.58 -37.51 -5.10
N ALA A 312 -15.01 -38.15 -6.14
CA ALA A 312 -14.15 -37.46 -7.11
C ALA A 312 -14.92 -36.41 -7.91
N HIS A 313 -16.16 -36.72 -8.33
CA HIS A 313 -17.05 -35.72 -8.94
C HIS A 313 -17.38 -34.56 -8.00
N ALA A 314 -17.65 -34.83 -6.71
CA ALA A 314 -17.90 -33.80 -5.72
C ALA A 314 -16.69 -32.89 -5.56
N THR A 315 -15.46 -33.43 -5.58
CA THR A 315 -14.20 -32.65 -5.58
C THR A 315 -14.10 -31.75 -6.81
N THR A 316 -14.36 -32.29 -7.99
CA THR A 316 -14.35 -31.53 -9.26
C THR A 316 -15.40 -30.41 -9.23
N TYR A 317 -16.59 -30.69 -8.70
CA TYR A 317 -17.65 -29.70 -8.56
C TYR A 317 -17.26 -28.58 -7.58
N ALA A 318 -16.70 -28.95 -6.43
CA ALA A 318 -16.24 -27.96 -5.44
C ALA A 318 -15.16 -27.01 -6.03
N LEU A 319 -14.21 -27.56 -6.79
CA LEU A 319 -13.22 -26.78 -7.53
C LEU A 319 -13.85 -25.87 -8.57
N TYR A 320 -14.75 -26.40 -9.39
CA TYR A 320 -15.42 -25.59 -10.41
C TYR A 320 -16.19 -24.45 -9.79
N LYS A 321 -16.89 -24.70 -8.67
CA LYS A 321 -17.59 -23.69 -7.90
C LYS A 321 -16.61 -22.61 -7.39
N GLN A 322 -15.48 -23.02 -6.82
CA GLN A 322 -14.45 -22.10 -6.33
C GLN A 322 -13.85 -21.25 -7.45
N ILE A 323 -13.50 -21.88 -8.59
CA ILE A 323 -12.99 -21.19 -9.78
C ILE A 323 -14.02 -20.18 -10.29
N ASN A 324 -15.30 -20.54 -10.33
CA ASN A 324 -16.36 -19.64 -10.80
C ASN A 324 -16.59 -18.47 -9.84
N GLU A 325 -16.50 -18.70 -8.53
CA GLU A 325 -16.50 -17.63 -7.53
C GLU A 325 -15.31 -16.69 -7.73
N PHE A 326 -14.11 -17.22 -7.97
CA PHE A 326 -12.93 -16.41 -8.29
C PHE A 326 -13.09 -15.60 -9.58
N HIS A 327 -13.64 -16.20 -10.64
CA HIS A 327 -13.91 -15.45 -11.87
C HIS A 327 -14.88 -14.29 -11.66
N THR A 328 -15.95 -14.54 -10.89
CA THR A 328 -16.94 -13.50 -10.57
C THR A 328 -16.31 -12.35 -9.78
N ILE A 329 -15.53 -12.67 -8.76
CA ILE A 329 -14.80 -11.71 -7.95
C ILE A 329 -13.78 -10.95 -8.82
N TYR A 330 -13.01 -11.67 -9.65
CA TYR A 330 -12.02 -11.06 -10.53
C TYR A 330 -12.64 -10.06 -11.50
N LEU A 331 -13.78 -10.40 -12.11
CA LEU A 331 -14.50 -9.48 -13.02
C LEU A 331 -15.03 -8.26 -12.28
N ALA A 332 -15.61 -8.44 -11.08
CA ALA A 332 -16.07 -7.34 -10.26
C ALA A 332 -14.91 -6.40 -9.86
N SER A 333 -13.78 -6.98 -9.50
CA SER A 333 -12.57 -6.26 -9.13
C SER A 333 -11.96 -5.51 -10.31
N ALA A 334 -11.90 -6.13 -11.48
CA ALA A 334 -11.44 -5.49 -12.72
C ALA A 334 -12.36 -4.32 -13.11
N ALA A 335 -13.67 -4.46 -12.97
CA ALA A 335 -14.64 -3.39 -13.22
C ALA A 335 -14.41 -2.22 -12.24
N ALA A 336 -14.25 -2.49 -10.95
CA ALA A 336 -13.97 -1.47 -9.94
C ALA A 336 -12.67 -0.70 -10.22
N LEU A 337 -11.61 -1.38 -10.70
CA LEU A 337 -10.36 -0.73 -11.10
C LEU A 337 -10.55 0.21 -12.30
N VAL A 338 -11.33 -0.21 -13.30
CA VAL A 338 -11.67 0.63 -14.46
C VAL A 338 -12.45 1.87 -14.03
N ASP A 339 -13.47 1.69 -13.18
CA ASP A 339 -14.28 2.80 -12.65
C ASP A 339 -13.41 3.75 -11.81
N HIS A 340 -12.53 3.24 -10.97
CA HIS A 340 -11.61 4.05 -10.18
C HIS A 340 -10.64 4.84 -11.07
N ASP A 341 -10.10 4.25 -12.13
CA ASP A 341 -9.22 4.95 -13.07
C ASP A 341 -9.98 6.04 -13.85
N GLN A 342 -11.22 5.77 -14.24
CA GLN A 342 -12.09 6.77 -14.86
C GLN A 342 -12.39 7.93 -13.90
N LEU A 343 -12.72 7.64 -12.63
CA LEU A 343 -12.92 8.65 -11.60
C LEU A 343 -11.67 9.49 -11.35
N ARG A 344 -10.49 8.85 -11.31
CA ARG A 344 -9.22 9.57 -11.16
C ARG A 344 -8.94 10.48 -12.35
N ARG A 345 -9.17 10.02 -13.60
CA ARG A 345 -9.01 10.85 -14.80
C ARG A 345 -10.02 11.99 -14.82
N ALA A 346 -11.27 11.72 -14.46
CA ALA A 346 -12.28 12.76 -14.32
C ALA A 346 -11.88 13.79 -13.27
N ALA A 347 -11.46 13.35 -12.06
CA ALA A 347 -11.00 14.23 -10.99
C ALA A 347 -9.79 15.07 -11.40
N ALA A 348 -8.80 14.47 -12.09
CA ALA A 348 -7.66 15.20 -12.65
C ALA A 348 -8.09 16.24 -13.67
N GLY A 349 -9.01 15.89 -14.58
CA GLY A 349 -9.58 16.82 -15.55
C GLY A 349 -10.40 17.95 -14.90
N TRP A 350 -11.09 17.67 -13.79
CA TRP A 350 -11.79 18.70 -13.01
C TRP A 350 -10.80 19.60 -12.26
N ALA A 351 -9.74 19.03 -11.69
CA ALA A 351 -8.69 19.81 -11.02
C ALA A 351 -7.95 20.72 -12.00
N ASP A 352 -7.68 20.25 -13.21
CA ASP A 352 -7.02 21.02 -14.25
C ASP A 352 -7.90 22.20 -14.70
N ARG A 353 -9.19 21.97 -15.00
CA ARG A 353 -10.14 23.04 -15.32
C ARG A 353 -10.34 24.01 -14.15
N ALA A 354 -10.40 23.52 -12.92
CA ALA A 354 -10.54 24.37 -11.74
C ALA A 354 -9.32 25.26 -11.48
N ASN A 355 -8.17 24.95 -12.06
CA ASN A 355 -6.90 25.66 -11.87
C ASN A 355 -6.47 26.50 -13.09
N THR A 356 -7.26 26.51 -14.15
CA THR A 356 -6.94 27.17 -15.41
C THR A 356 -7.93 28.30 -15.71
N ASP A 357 -7.48 29.39 -16.28
CA ASP A 357 -8.30 30.46 -16.81
C ASP A 357 -8.86 30.06 -18.20
N GLU A 358 -10.17 30.03 -18.35
CA GLU A 358 -10.83 29.52 -19.55
C GLU A 358 -10.52 30.32 -20.83
N LEU A 359 -10.23 31.62 -20.69
CA LEU A 359 -9.96 32.48 -21.85
C LEU A 359 -8.54 32.31 -22.36
N THR A 360 -7.54 32.29 -21.47
CA THR A 360 -6.13 32.36 -21.85
C THR A 360 -5.41 31.02 -21.75
N GLY A 361 -6.00 30.02 -21.05
CA GLY A 361 -5.36 28.74 -20.78
C GLY A 361 -4.23 28.82 -19.74
N LEU A 362 -3.97 29.98 -19.15
CA LEU A 362 -3.01 30.15 -18.08
C LEU A 362 -3.53 29.62 -16.74
N PRO A 363 -2.66 29.33 -15.76
CA PRO A 363 -3.03 29.20 -14.36
C PRO A 363 -3.93 30.33 -13.89
N ASN A 364 -5.01 29.98 -13.19
CA ASN A 364 -5.90 30.96 -12.60
C ASN A 364 -5.47 31.36 -11.16
N ARG A 365 -6.23 32.22 -10.51
CA ARG A 365 -5.98 32.68 -9.13
C ARG A 365 -5.79 31.52 -8.15
N ARG A 366 -6.62 30.48 -8.27
CA ARG A 366 -6.54 29.31 -7.37
C ARG A 366 -5.22 28.55 -7.51
N ARG A 367 -4.73 28.36 -8.74
CA ARG A 367 -3.43 27.75 -8.99
C ARG A 367 -2.27 28.60 -8.50
N LEU A 368 -2.39 29.93 -8.65
CA LEU A 368 -1.41 30.88 -8.10
C LEU A 368 -1.33 30.75 -6.57
N ASP A 369 -2.45 30.75 -5.86
CA ASP A 369 -2.49 30.65 -4.40
C ASP A 369 -1.87 29.33 -3.91
N ALA A 370 -2.16 28.21 -4.61
CA ALA A 370 -1.54 26.91 -4.32
C ALA A 370 -0.02 26.93 -4.56
N PHE A 371 0.43 27.54 -5.66
CA PHE A 371 1.85 27.64 -5.98
C PHE A 371 2.62 28.48 -4.95
N LEU A 372 2.04 29.60 -4.52
CA LEU A 372 2.64 30.46 -3.51
C LEU A 372 2.74 29.80 -2.13
N ALA A 373 1.86 28.84 -1.83
CA ALA A 373 1.92 28.03 -0.60
C ALA A 373 3.02 26.96 -0.64
N GLU A 374 3.44 26.53 -1.84
CA GLU A 374 4.43 25.48 -2.07
C GLU A 374 5.85 26.04 -2.33
N VAL A 375 5.95 27.33 -2.74
CA VAL A 375 7.23 27.96 -3.07
C VAL A 375 8.09 28.10 -1.81
N GLU A 376 9.28 27.51 -1.88
CA GLU A 376 10.33 27.63 -0.86
C GLU A 376 11.45 28.55 -1.36
N GLY A 377 12.01 29.36 -0.46
CA GLY A 377 13.14 30.25 -0.77
C GLY A 377 12.73 31.66 -1.20
N ASP A 378 13.75 32.45 -1.55
CA ASP A 378 13.59 33.83 -2.04
C ASP A 378 13.20 33.82 -3.53
N GLY A 379 12.61 34.91 -4.03
CA GLY A 379 12.24 35.06 -5.41
C GLY A 379 11.68 36.46 -5.71
N MET A 380 11.07 36.61 -6.88
CA MET A 380 10.40 37.83 -7.31
C MET A 380 8.95 37.56 -7.74
N ILE A 381 8.05 38.47 -7.40
CA ILE A 381 6.66 38.46 -7.86
C ILE A 381 6.40 39.73 -8.66
N ALA A 382 5.77 39.58 -9.84
CA ALA A 382 5.26 40.71 -10.60
C ALA A 382 3.74 40.71 -10.67
N VAL A 383 3.16 41.90 -10.62
CA VAL A 383 1.81 42.20 -11.09
C VAL A 383 1.93 42.93 -12.42
N LEU A 384 1.20 42.46 -13.42
CA LEU A 384 1.18 43.01 -14.76
C LEU A 384 -0.27 43.39 -15.13
N ASP A 385 -0.43 44.52 -15.74
CA ASP A 385 -1.75 45.04 -16.15
C ASP A 385 -1.66 45.66 -17.53
N LEU A 386 -2.67 45.41 -18.38
CA LEU A 386 -2.74 45.93 -19.76
C LEU A 386 -3.16 47.41 -19.74
N ASP A 387 -2.31 48.27 -20.26
CA ASP A 387 -2.59 49.71 -20.30
C ASP A 387 -3.74 50.04 -21.24
N GLY A 388 -4.77 50.69 -20.71
CA GLY A 388 -5.90 51.15 -21.52
C GLY A 388 -6.88 50.06 -21.97
N PHE A 389 -6.86 48.86 -21.39
CA PHE A 389 -7.70 47.72 -21.80
C PHE A 389 -9.20 48.08 -21.86
N LYS A 390 -9.70 48.91 -20.96
CA LYS A 390 -11.08 49.40 -21.02
C LYS A 390 -11.35 50.15 -22.30
N ALA A 391 -10.45 51.04 -22.77
CA ALA A 391 -10.60 51.79 -24.00
C ALA A 391 -10.58 50.85 -25.22
N VAL A 392 -9.77 49.79 -25.17
CA VAL A 392 -9.79 48.71 -26.20
C VAL A 392 -11.19 48.10 -26.29
N ASN A 393 -11.77 47.67 -25.18
CA ASN A 393 -13.11 47.07 -25.13
C ASN A 393 -14.19 48.05 -25.60
N ASP A 394 -14.12 49.31 -25.15
CA ASP A 394 -15.09 50.33 -25.48
C ASP A 394 -15.05 50.72 -26.99
N THR A 395 -13.87 50.63 -27.62
CA THR A 395 -13.65 51.00 -29.01
C THR A 395 -13.84 49.83 -29.98
N HIS A 396 -13.33 48.66 -29.66
CA HIS A 396 -13.23 47.48 -30.56
C HIS A 396 -14.12 46.31 -30.15
N GLY A 397 -14.79 46.42 -28.98
CA GLY A 397 -15.65 45.37 -28.43
C GLY A 397 -14.91 44.28 -27.66
N HIS A 398 -15.66 43.56 -26.83
CA HIS A 398 -15.10 42.52 -25.93
C HIS A 398 -14.37 41.38 -26.65
N GLN A 399 -14.81 41.02 -27.88
CA GLN A 399 -14.12 39.96 -28.64
C GLN A 399 -12.68 40.37 -29.04
N ALA A 400 -12.47 41.65 -29.37
CA ALA A 400 -11.14 42.19 -29.65
C ALA A 400 -10.28 42.20 -28.36
N GLY A 401 -10.88 42.59 -27.22
CA GLY A 401 -10.24 42.53 -25.91
C GLY A 401 -9.81 41.10 -25.53
N ASP A 402 -10.70 40.13 -25.74
CA ASP A 402 -10.40 38.72 -25.48
C ASP A 402 -9.23 38.19 -26.34
N ALA A 403 -9.20 38.56 -27.63
CA ALA A 403 -8.12 38.21 -28.56
C ALA A 403 -6.77 38.82 -28.12
N ILE A 404 -6.78 40.07 -27.62
CA ILE A 404 -5.57 40.70 -27.05
C ILE A 404 -5.10 39.99 -25.79
N LEU A 405 -6.00 39.64 -24.88
CA LEU A 405 -5.64 38.91 -23.65
C LEU A 405 -5.03 37.53 -23.96
N GLN A 406 -5.58 36.80 -24.92
CA GLN A 406 -5.03 35.52 -25.39
C GLN A 406 -3.65 35.72 -26.04
N ARG A 407 -3.49 36.73 -26.85
CA ARG A 407 -2.21 37.03 -27.50
C ARG A 407 -1.16 37.47 -26.49
N LEU A 408 -1.50 38.33 -25.55
CA LEU A 408 -0.63 38.75 -24.47
C LEU A 408 -0.21 37.55 -23.59
N ALA A 409 -1.15 36.68 -23.22
CA ALA A 409 -0.87 35.46 -22.49
C ALA A 409 0.18 34.59 -23.19
N ALA A 410 0.07 34.41 -24.51
CA ALA A 410 1.03 33.67 -25.29
C ALA A 410 2.40 34.34 -25.32
N LEU A 411 2.48 35.68 -25.46
CA LEU A 411 3.73 36.42 -25.39
C LEU A 411 4.40 36.29 -24.01
N LEU A 412 3.63 36.52 -22.95
CA LEU A 412 4.15 36.38 -21.57
C LEU A 412 4.61 34.94 -21.27
N SER A 413 3.90 33.93 -21.77
CA SER A 413 4.31 32.53 -21.63
C SER A 413 5.65 32.21 -22.32
N SER A 414 5.96 32.90 -23.41
CA SER A 414 7.24 32.71 -24.12
C SER A 414 8.46 33.26 -23.34
N VAL A 415 8.21 34.10 -22.35
CA VAL A 415 9.25 34.76 -21.55
C VAL A 415 9.55 34.03 -20.25
N VAL A 416 8.64 33.22 -19.73
CA VAL A 416 8.82 32.44 -18.48
C VAL A 416 9.56 31.14 -18.74
N ARG A 417 10.37 30.71 -17.77
CA ARG A 417 11.12 29.44 -17.83
C ARG A 417 10.40 28.33 -17.07
N SER A 418 10.86 27.09 -17.27
CA SER A 418 10.38 25.98 -16.45
C SER A 418 10.68 26.23 -14.97
N GLY A 419 9.66 26.14 -14.12
CA GLY A 419 9.74 26.44 -12.69
C GLY A 419 9.17 27.80 -12.29
N ASP A 420 9.00 28.74 -13.25
CA ASP A 420 8.26 29.98 -13.01
C ASP A 420 6.76 29.73 -13.15
N LEU A 421 5.94 30.59 -12.56
CA LEU A 421 4.50 30.59 -12.75
C LEU A 421 4.06 31.91 -13.40
N LEU A 422 3.23 31.79 -14.45
CA LEU A 422 2.45 32.90 -14.99
C LEU A 422 0.97 32.57 -14.80
N ALA A 423 0.22 33.45 -14.17
CA ALA A 423 -1.21 33.27 -13.90
C ALA A 423 -2.00 34.50 -14.37
N ARG A 424 -3.25 34.28 -14.79
CA ARG A 424 -4.23 35.37 -14.96
C ARG A 424 -5.22 35.32 -13.82
N THR A 425 -5.35 36.44 -13.09
CA THR A 425 -6.19 36.52 -11.90
C THR A 425 -7.58 37.09 -12.14
N GLY A 426 -7.78 37.74 -13.27
CA GLY A 426 -9.07 38.29 -13.72
C GLY A 426 -8.88 39.54 -14.55
N GLY A 427 -9.87 39.90 -15.37
CA GLY A 427 -9.80 41.08 -16.22
C GLY A 427 -8.54 41.13 -17.08
N ASP A 428 -7.76 42.19 -16.95
CA ASP A 428 -6.49 42.44 -17.62
C ASP A 428 -5.25 42.23 -16.74
N GLU A 429 -5.42 41.60 -15.54
CA GLU A 429 -4.37 41.36 -14.59
C GLU A 429 -3.70 40.00 -14.75
N PHE A 430 -2.37 40.00 -14.83
CA PHE A 430 -1.51 38.83 -14.84
C PHE A 430 -0.53 38.90 -13.65
N ILE A 431 -0.21 37.76 -13.09
CA ILE A 431 0.79 37.61 -12.02
C ILE A 431 1.87 36.63 -12.47
N MET A 432 3.12 37.05 -12.28
CA MET A 432 4.28 36.22 -12.56
C MET A 432 5.04 35.97 -11.27
N VAL A 433 5.42 34.71 -11.00
CA VAL A 433 6.24 34.31 -9.86
C VAL A 433 7.51 33.66 -10.37
N LEU A 434 8.66 34.19 -9.96
CA LEU A 434 10.00 33.73 -10.37
C LEU A 434 10.77 33.24 -9.13
N PRO A 435 10.67 31.95 -8.76
CA PRO A 435 11.44 31.40 -7.64
C PRO A 435 12.94 31.50 -7.89
N GLY A 436 13.71 31.92 -6.87
CA GLY A 436 15.15 32.06 -6.93
C GLY A 436 15.66 33.20 -7.80
N ALA A 437 14.79 34.07 -8.33
CA ALA A 437 15.18 35.22 -9.14
C ALA A 437 15.58 36.41 -8.26
N THR A 438 16.52 37.21 -8.80
CA THR A 438 16.98 38.49 -8.22
C THR A 438 16.26 39.68 -8.89
N GLU A 439 16.45 40.88 -8.37
CA GLU A 439 15.99 42.13 -9.00
C GLU A 439 16.55 42.29 -10.43
N TYR A 440 17.81 41.90 -10.65
CA TYR A 440 18.44 41.92 -11.96
C TYR A 440 17.72 40.98 -12.97
N ASP A 441 17.32 39.79 -12.52
CA ASP A 441 16.55 38.85 -13.33
C ASP A 441 15.16 39.42 -13.66
N ALA A 442 14.51 40.06 -12.68
CA ALA A 442 13.21 40.72 -12.87
C ALA A 442 13.28 41.84 -13.91
N ASP A 443 14.34 42.68 -13.86
CA ASP A 443 14.57 43.75 -14.85
C ASP A 443 14.78 43.15 -16.26
N ALA A 444 15.57 42.07 -16.37
CA ALA A 444 15.81 41.39 -17.63
C ALA A 444 14.52 40.76 -18.21
N VAL A 445 13.64 40.21 -17.35
CA VAL A 445 12.32 39.69 -17.76
C VAL A 445 11.42 40.83 -18.22
N SER A 446 11.39 41.95 -17.50
CA SER A 446 10.61 43.15 -17.89
C SER A 446 11.01 43.67 -19.25
N GLU A 447 12.32 43.72 -19.55
CA GLU A 447 12.83 44.17 -20.85
C GLU A 447 12.41 43.19 -21.97
N ARG A 448 12.48 41.88 -21.74
CA ARG A 448 12.02 40.89 -22.71
C ARG A 448 10.53 41.00 -22.99
N ILE A 449 9.71 41.22 -21.95
CA ILE A 449 8.26 41.45 -22.10
C ILE A 449 8.01 42.68 -22.94
N ARG A 450 8.69 43.80 -22.62
CA ARG A 450 8.51 45.07 -23.34
C ARG A 450 8.88 44.93 -24.82
N ILE A 451 10.01 44.27 -25.11
CA ILE A 451 10.41 43.99 -26.48
C ILE A 451 9.38 43.12 -27.20
N ALA A 452 8.89 42.07 -26.58
CA ALA A 452 7.91 41.15 -27.17
C ALA A 452 6.56 41.86 -27.45
N VAL A 453 6.08 42.68 -26.52
CA VAL A 453 4.84 43.43 -26.66
C VAL A 453 4.98 44.51 -27.74
N ALA A 454 6.11 45.24 -27.81
CA ALA A 454 6.39 46.24 -28.81
C ALA A 454 6.58 45.68 -30.24
N ALA A 455 7.12 44.45 -30.34
CA ALA A 455 7.32 43.78 -31.62
C ALA A 455 6.05 43.15 -32.20
N GLU A 456 5.00 43.00 -31.40
CA GLU A 456 3.74 42.39 -31.83
C GLU A 456 2.93 43.34 -32.70
N ASN A 457 2.31 42.77 -33.74
CA ASN A 457 1.46 43.52 -34.64
C ASN A 457 0.02 43.63 -34.12
N TRP A 458 -0.21 44.57 -33.20
CA TRP A 458 -1.54 44.82 -32.62
C TRP A 458 -2.53 45.48 -33.61
N GLU A 459 -2.02 46.14 -34.68
CA GLU A 459 -2.85 46.81 -35.69
C GLU A 459 -3.85 45.88 -36.37
N TYR A 460 -3.54 44.60 -36.43
CA TYR A 460 -4.45 43.59 -36.97
C TYR A 460 -5.69 43.36 -36.07
N SER A 461 -5.50 43.43 -34.76
CA SER A 461 -6.58 43.13 -33.77
C SER A 461 -7.27 44.39 -33.29
N VAL A 462 -6.55 45.50 -33.14
CA VAL A 462 -7.05 46.77 -32.58
C VAL A 462 -6.42 47.95 -33.34
N PRO A 463 -6.89 48.22 -34.57
CA PRO A 463 -6.34 49.27 -35.41
C PRO A 463 -6.32 50.64 -34.72
N GLY A 464 -5.16 51.32 -34.75
CA GLY A 464 -5.00 52.66 -34.19
C GLY A 464 -4.97 52.72 -32.65
N THR A 465 -5.00 51.58 -31.95
CA THR A 465 -4.96 51.56 -30.49
C THR A 465 -3.66 50.95 -30.00
N PRO A 466 -2.78 51.71 -29.35
CA PRO A 466 -1.54 51.17 -28.82
C PRO A 466 -1.80 50.23 -27.65
N VAL A 467 -1.07 49.10 -27.64
CA VAL A 467 -1.14 48.08 -26.57
C VAL A 467 0.20 48.11 -25.82
N ASP A 468 0.17 48.33 -24.54
CA ASP A 468 1.35 48.31 -23.65
C ASP A 468 0.99 47.66 -22.33
N VAL A 469 1.98 47.28 -21.53
CA VAL A 469 1.83 46.58 -20.26
C VAL A 469 2.61 47.30 -19.16
N SER A 470 1.94 47.60 -18.07
CA SER A 470 2.57 48.10 -16.85
C SER A 470 2.97 46.91 -15.94
N ILE A 471 4.21 46.91 -15.42
CA ILE A 471 4.77 45.80 -14.64
C ILE A 471 5.31 46.34 -13.32
N GLY A 472 4.88 45.81 -12.18
CA GLY A 472 5.42 46.13 -10.87
C GLY A 472 5.98 44.87 -10.21
N TRP A 473 7.20 44.96 -9.69
CA TRP A 473 7.90 43.88 -9.02
C TRP A 473 7.99 44.08 -7.52
N ALA A 474 7.95 42.97 -6.76
CA ALA A 474 8.30 42.93 -5.34
C ALA A 474 9.08 41.65 -5.02
N ARG A 475 9.98 41.75 -4.01
CA ARG A 475 10.77 40.60 -3.56
C ARG A 475 9.93 39.69 -2.69
N LEU A 476 9.87 38.40 -3.04
CA LEU A 476 9.35 37.32 -2.23
C LEU A 476 10.48 36.82 -1.32
N ALA A 477 10.37 37.07 -0.03
CA ALA A 477 11.32 36.55 0.94
C ALA A 477 10.91 35.18 1.45
N SER A 478 11.88 34.31 1.70
CA SER A 478 11.64 33.00 2.32
C SER A 478 10.90 33.15 3.65
N GLY A 479 9.76 32.47 3.78
CA GLY A 479 8.88 32.58 4.96
C GLY A 479 8.10 33.90 5.07
N GLY A 480 8.19 34.76 4.06
CA GLY A 480 7.41 36.01 3.97
C GLY A 480 5.92 35.75 3.70
N ASN A 481 5.10 36.78 3.87
CA ASN A 481 3.67 36.71 3.55
C ASN A 481 3.45 37.01 2.05
N PRO A 482 3.03 36.03 1.21
CA PRO A 482 2.81 36.25 -0.21
C PRO A 482 1.79 37.35 -0.52
N ALA A 483 0.76 37.53 0.31
CA ALA A 483 -0.25 38.57 0.11
C ALA A 483 0.33 39.99 0.27
N GLN A 484 1.26 40.17 1.19
CA GLN A 484 1.97 41.44 1.35
C GLN A 484 2.90 41.73 0.17
N THR A 485 3.57 40.69 -0.34
CA THR A 485 4.42 40.82 -1.52
C THR A 485 3.61 41.14 -2.77
N LEU A 486 2.47 40.49 -2.98
CA LEU A 486 1.55 40.81 -4.08
C LEU A 486 1.06 42.27 -3.97
N TRP A 487 0.67 42.72 -2.80
CA TRP A 487 0.27 44.09 -2.58
C TRP A 487 1.40 45.08 -2.91
N ALA A 488 2.65 44.78 -2.52
CA ALA A 488 3.81 45.65 -2.82
C ALA A 488 4.09 45.69 -4.35
N ALA A 489 3.95 44.53 -5.06
CA ALA A 489 4.10 44.47 -6.51
C ALA A 489 2.99 45.27 -7.22
N ASP A 490 1.75 45.18 -6.74
CA ASP A 490 0.64 45.98 -7.25
C ASP A 490 0.87 47.47 -7.11
N GLN A 491 1.33 47.92 -5.93
CA GLN A 491 1.69 49.34 -5.71
C GLN A 491 2.80 49.79 -6.67
N ALA A 492 3.81 48.98 -6.90
CA ALA A 492 4.88 49.28 -7.86
C ALA A 492 4.35 49.41 -9.30
N MET A 493 3.46 48.51 -9.71
CA MET A 493 2.79 48.55 -11.02
C MET A 493 1.94 49.81 -11.17
N TYR A 494 1.15 50.14 -10.14
CA TYR A 494 0.30 51.33 -10.17
C TYR A 494 1.13 52.62 -10.27
N GLN A 495 2.27 52.74 -9.57
CA GLN A 495 3.19 53.87 -9.68
C GLN A 495 3.76 54.03 -11.08
N MET A 496 4.16 52.91 -11.71
CA MET A 496 4.61 52.89 -13.12
C MET A 496 3.52 53.39 -14.07
N LYS A 497 2.27 52.92 -13.90
CA LYS A 497 1.11 53.30 -14.70
C LYS A 497 0.81 54.82 -14.57
N ARG A 498 0.95 55.40 -13.38
CA ARG A 498 0.79 56.82 -13.14
C ARG A 498 1.90 57.65 -13.79
N SER A 499 3.16 57.22 -13.70
CA SER A 499 4.32 57.91 -14.31
C SER A 499 4.16 58.02 -15.84
N ARG A 500 3.70 56.94 -16.50
CA ARG A 500 3.48 56.92 -17.94
C ARG A 500 2.32 57.84 -18.39
N LYS A 501 1.29 58.03 -17.57
CA LYS A 501 0.14 58.91 -17.87
C LYS A 501 0.43 60.39 -17.60
N GLY A 502 1.67 60.79 -17.19
CA GLY A 502 2.04 62.17 -16.92
C GLY A 502 1.33 62.78 -15.69
N LEU A 503 0.82 61.98 -14.78
CA LEU A 503 0.02 62.39 -13.60
C LEU A 503 0.83 62.53 -12.33
N LEU A 504 2.17 62.46 -12.38
CA LEU A 504 3.02 62.70 -11.23
C LEU A 504 3.45 64.18 -11.22
N THR A 505 2.83 64.96 -10.34
CA THR A 505 3.44 66.22 -9.81
C THR A 505 4.29 65.87 -8.60
N PRO A 506 5.41 66.58 -8.32
CA PRO A 506 6.37 66.23 -7.29
C PRO A 506 5.88 66.30 -5.82
N ASP A 507 4.69 66.80 -5.57
CA ASP A 507 4.12 66.97 -4.24
C ASP A 507 2.67 66.47 -4.17
N GLY A 508 2.44 65.43 -3.37
CA GLY A 508 1.09 64.99 -3.05
C GLY A 508 0.98 63.62 -2.45
N VAL A 509 1.19 63.54 -1.16
CA VAL A 509 0.64 62.44 -0.35
C VAL A 509 -0.85 62.73 -0.20
N GLU A 510 -1.71 62.03 -0.96
CA GLU A 510 -3.13 61.94 -0.64
C GLU A 510 -3.51 60.54 -0.18
N ASP A 511 -4.12 60.56 0.97
CA ASP A 511 -4.67 59.49 1.75
C ASP A 511 -5.79 58.80 0.94
N PHE A 512 -5.61 57.54 0.50
CA PHE A 512 -6.67 56.73 -0.05
C PHE A 512 -7.05 55.60 0.88
N GLY A 513 -8.22 55.81 1.46
CA GLY A 513 -8.91 54.86 2.29
C GLY A 513 -8.99 53.45 1.73
N ALA A 514 -8.85 52.54 2.64
CA ALA A 514 -9.02 51.11 2.46
C ALA A 514 -10.28 50.74 1.67
N VAL A 515 -10.12 50.14 0.48
CA VAL A 515 -11.18 49.45 -0.22
C VAL A 515 -11.01 47.94 0.05
N TYR A 516 -11.93 47.47 0.81
CA TYR A 516 -12.25 46.15 1.29
C TYR A 516 -11.86 44.95 0.39
N TRP A 517 -11.07 44.07 0.98
CA TRP A 517 -11.12 42.66 0.71
C TRP A 517 -11.97 41.97 1.79
N GLN A 518 -13.24 41.72 1.53
CA GLN A 518 -14.00 40.73 2.28
C GLN A 518 -14.02 39.45 1.43
N GLY A 519 -13.38 38.40 2.01
CA GLY A 519 -13.49 37.06 1.52
C GLY A 519 -14.87 36.48 1.84
N SER A 520 -15.36 35.67 0.95
CA SER A 520 -16.31 34.60 1.20
C SER A 520 -15.91 33.39 0.37
#